data_f75fb4b65b39ee666b7b100b488bd7f7
#
_entry.id   f75fb4b65b39ee666b7b100b488bd7f7
#
_cell.length_a   1.000
_cell.length_b   1.000
_cell.length_c   1.000
_cell.angle_alpha   90.00
_cell.angle_beta   90.00
_cell.angle_gamma   90.00
#
_symmetry.space_group_name_H-M   'P 1'
#
loop_
_entity.id
_entity.type
_entity.pdbx_description
1 polymer ?
#
loop_
_entity_poly.entity_id
_entity_poly.type
_entity_poly.pdbx_seq_one_letter_code
_entity_poly.pdbx_strand_id
1 'polypeptide(L)'
;SPATLFAGLGASAAILMLVFKDSILGFVAGIQLSANDMVRPGDWITLPSGDANGTVQEITLNTVKIQNFDNTISTIPPYTLVSSTFQNWRGMTQSGGRRVMKNITLDLTTLQFCTPEMLDRYRKEIPLMADYQPEEGVVPTNSQVYRVYIERYLCSLPVVNQDLDLIIS
;
A
#
# COMPACT_ATOMS: atom_id res chain seq x y z
N SER A 1 45.05 -19.88 36.79
CA SER A 1 45.83 -19.70 35.56
C SER A 1 45.28 -18.54 34.73
N PRO A 2 46.07 -17.88 33.86
CA PRO A 2 45.53 -16.83 32.99
C PRO A 2 44.31 -17.29 32.19
N ALA A 3 44.26 -18.53 31.75
CA ALA A 3 43.16 -19.11 31.01
C ALA A 3 41.83 -19.09 31.80
N THR A 4 41.85 -19.32 33.09
CA THR A 4 40.62 -19.27 33.93
C THR A 4 40.11 -17.84 34.11
N LEU A 5 41.02 -16.85 34.14
CA LEU A 5 40.63 -15.44 34.19
C LEU A 5 39.99 -14.99 32.87
N PHE A 6 40.55 -15.38 31.74
CA PHE A 6 39.96 -15.06 30.41
C PHE A 6 38.60 -15.78 30.23
N ALA A 7 38.48 -17.03 30.66
CA ALA A 7 37.22 -17.75 30.62
C ALA A 7 36.13 -17.07 31.50
N GLY A 8 36.48 -16.63 32.69
CA GLY A 8 35.57 -15.93 33.60
C GLY A 8 35.15 -14.55 33.03
N LEU A 9 36.09 -13.79 32.47
CA LEU A 9 35.78 -12.54 31.79
C LEU A 9 34.88 -12.73 30.57
N GLY A 10 35.15 -13.75 29.76
CA GLY A 10 34.33 -14.08 28.59
C GLY A 10 32.90 -14.46 28.97
N ALA A 11 32.74 -15.30 30.02
CA ALA A 11 31.42 -15.66 30.52
C ALA A 11 30.64 -14.45 31.06
N SER A 12 31.29 -13.57 31.79
CA SER A 12 30.67 -12.35 32.31
C SER A 12 30.24 -11.41 31.18
N ALA A 13 31.08 -11.23 30.15
CA ALA A 13 30.77 -10.43 28.98
C ALA A 13 29.57 -11.00 28.19
N ALA A 14 29.49 -12.32 28.03
CA ALA A 14 28.36 -12.98 27.36
C ALA A 14 27.04 -12.78 28.12
N ILE A 15 27.05 -12.86 29.45
CA ILE A 15 25.87 -12.59 30.29
C ILE A 15 25.44 -11.13 30.13
N LEU A 16 26.37 -10.18 30.21
CA LEU A 16 26.07 -8.75 30.02
C LEU A 16 25.49 -8.49 28.63
N MET A 17 26.07 -9.06 27.57
CA MET A 17 25.55 -8.93 26.22
C MET A 17 24.13 -9.51 26.09
N LEU A 18 23.82 -10.61 26.74
CA LEU A 18 22.48 -11.19 26.75
C LEU A 18 21.46 -10.29 27.46
N VAL A 19 21.84 -9.67 28.58
CA VAL A 19 20.98 -8.76 29.33
C VAL A 19 20.67 -7.47 28.53
N PHE A 20 21.66 -6.95 27.81
CA PHE A 20 21.50 -5.72 27.04
C PHE A 20 21.13 -5.93 25.58
N LYS A 21 20.92 -7.19 25.13
CA LYS A 21 20.66 -7.55 23.74
C LYS A 21 19.53 -6.71 23.13
N ASP A 22 18.38 -6.65 23.78
CA ASP A 22 17.20 -5.97 23.24
C ASP A 22 17.39 -4.44 23.20
N SER A 23 18.10 -3.89 24.17
CA SER A 23 18.44 -2.46 24.17
C SER A 23 19.38 -2.10 23.02
N ILE A 24 20.39 -2.95 22.76
CA ILE A 24 21.32 -2.76 21.65
C ILE A 24 20.58 -2.88 20.30
N LEU A 25 19.72 -3.90 20.14
CA LEU A 25 18.93 -4.07 18.95
C LEU A 25 17.97 -2.89 18.71
N GLY A 26 17.32 -2.40 19.77
CA GLY A 26 16.46 -1.22 19.69
C GLY A 26 17.21 0.03 19.25
N PHE A 27 18.39 0.25 19.83
CA PHE A 27 19.24 1.39 19.48
C PHE A 27 19.71 1.33 18.01
N VAL A 28 20.23 0.18 17.57
CA VAL A 28 20.67 0.00 16.18
C VAL A 28 19.51 0.16 15.21
N ALA A 29 18.35 -0.40 15.54
CA ALA A 29 17.15 -0.28 14.73
C ALA A 29 16.66 1.18 14.64
N GLY A 30 16.70 1.94 15.74
CA GLY A 30 16.38 3.37 15.74
C GLY A 30 17.27 4.19 14.79
N ILE A 31 18.58 3.90 14.78
CA ILE A 31 19.50 4.50 13.82
C ILE A 31 19.15 4.10 12.39
N GLN A 32 18.88 2.83 12.12
CA GLN A 32 18.53 2.34 10.78
C GLN A 32 17.22 2.96 10.25
N LEU A 33 16.20 3.09 11.09
CA LEU A 33 14.94 3.73 10.72
C LEU A 33 15.16 5.17 10.28
N SER A 34 16.00 5.90 11.03
CA SER A 34 16.32 7.30 10.75
C SER A 34 17.24 7.46 9.54
N ALA A 35 18.32 6.69 9.47
CA ALA A 35 19.33 6.79 8.41
C ALA A 35 18.78 6.39 7.04
N ASN A 36 17.89 5.40 6.99
CA ASN A 36 17.24 4.93 5.76
C ASN A 36 15.91 5.64 5.46
N ASP A 37 15.53 6.61 6.27
CA ASP A 37 14.27 7.34 6.13
C ASP A 37 13.03 6.43 5.99
N MET A 38 13.02 5.33 6.71
CA MET A 38 11.96 4.34 6.60
C MET A 38 10.63 4.84 7.15
N VAL A 39 10.68 5.58 8.28
CA VAL A 39 9.51 6.12 8.99
C VAL A 39 9.85 7.45 9.62
N ARG A 40 8.93 8.41 9.56
CA ARG A 40 9.01 9.71 10.24
C ARG A 40 7.80 9.93 11.13
N PRO A 41 7.91 10.75 12.20
CA PRO A 41 6.74 11.26 12.88
C PRO A 41 5.78 11.93 11.88
N GLY A 42 4.50 11.64 12.00
CA GLY A 42 3.47 12.06 11.05
C GLY A 42 3.14 11.09 9.92
N ASP A 43 3.96 10.07 9.68
CA ASP A 43 3.67 9.05 8.69
C ASP A 43 2.51 8.16 9.13
N TRP A 44 1.63 7.85 8.20
CA TRP A 44 0.67 6.78 8.38
C TRP A 44 1.33 5.45 8.02
N ILE A 45 1.34 4.52 8.96
CA ILE A 45 1.87 3.16 8.77
C ILE A 45 0.85 2.09 9.15
N THR A 46 0.96 0.94 8.53
CA THR A 46 0.16 -0.25 8.84
C THR A 46 1.06 -1.47 8.98
N LEU A 47 0.92 -2.17 10.09
CA LEU A 47 1.57 -3.46 10.31
C LEU A 47 0.64 -4.59 9.87
N PRO A 48 1.12 -5.57 9.08
CA PRO A 48 0.33 -6.71 8.62
C PRO A 48 -0.20 -7.58 9.76
N SER A 49 0.49 -7.60 10.91
CA SER A 49 0.04 -8.30 12.13
C SER A 49 -1.28 -7.74 12.70
N GLY A 50 -1.70 -6.53 12.26
CA GLY A 50 -2.86 -5.85 12.81
C GLY A 50 -2.61 -5.08 14.11
N ASP A 51 -1.39 -5.14 14.66
CA ASP A 51 -1.04 -4.51 15.93
C ASP A 51 -1.02 -2.98 15.88
N ALA A 52 -0.83 -2.40 14.70
CA ALA A 52 -0.86 -0.95 14.50
C ALA A 52 -1.34 -0.59 13.09
N ASN A 53 -2.25 0.38 13.05
CA ASN A 53 -2.73 1.04 11.83
C ASN A 53 -3.09 2.49 12.16
N GLY A 54 -2.15 3.39 11.92
CA GLY A 54 -2.33 4.78 12.32
C GLY A 54 -1.12 5.65 12.07
N THR A 55 -1.11 6.81 12.70
CA THR A 55 -0.08 7.82 12.51
C THR A 55 1.01 7.71 13.57
N VAL A 56 2.27 7.71 13.13
CA VAL A 56 3.44 7.71 14.00
C VAL A 56 3.48 9.05 14.76
N GLN A 57 3.38 9.00 16.08
CA GLN A 57 3.45 10.19 16.95
C GLN A 57 4.87 10.54 17.29
N GLU A 58 5.63 9.55 17.72
CA GLU A 58 6.96 9.71 18.27
C GLU A 58 7.83 8.50 17.97
N ILE A 59 9.10 8.76 17.70
CA ILE A 59 10.14 7.73 17.56
C ILE A 59 11.23 8.06 18.56
N THR A 60 11.42 7.16 19.52
CA THR A 60 12.53 7.22 20.49
C THR A 60 13.52 6.08 20.21
N LEU A 61 14.59 6.02 20.97
CA LEU A 61 15.62 4.98 20.84
C LEU A 61 15.06 3.56 21.00
N ASN A 62 14.07 3.39 21.87
CA ASN A 62 13.55 2.06 22.24
C ASN A 62 12.08 1.88 21.91
N THR A 63 11.41 2.91 21.36
CA THR A 63 9.96 2.91 21.27
C THR A 63 9.49 3.73 20.07
N VAL A 64 8.54 3.19 19.33
CA VAL A 64 7.76 3.90 18.33
C VAL A 64 6.31 3.90 18.80
N LYS A 65 5.72 5.11 18.97
CA LYS A 65 4.32 5.29 19.36
C LYS A 65 3.50 5.60 18.12
N ILE A 66 2.44 4.85 17.92
CA ILE A 66 1.53 4.96 16.79
C ILE A 66 0.13 5.20 17.33
N GLN A 67 -0.48 6.30 16.94
CA GLN A 67 -1.88 6.56 17.21
C GLN A 67 -2.73 5.91 16.14
N ASN A 68 -3.47 4.90 16.52
CA ASN A 68 -4.40 4.19 15.66
C ASN A 68 -5.64 5.03 15.33
N PHE A 69 -6.37 4.67 14.29
CA PHE A 69 -7.59 5.39 13.89
C PHE A 69 -8.75 5.29 14.90
N ASP A 70 -8.71 4.31 15.80
CA ASP A 70 -9.64 4.16 16.91
C ASP A 70 -9.25 4.98 18.15
N ASN A 71 -8.22 5.86 18.01
CA ASN A 71 -7.62 6.67 19.07
C ASN A 71 -6.84 5.87 20.14
N THR A 72 -6.62 4.60 19.96
CA THR A 72 -5.68 3.84 20.81
C THR A 72 -4.24 4.14 20.43
N ILE A 73 -3.31 3.91 21.35
CA ILE A 73 -1.87 4.08 21.10
C ILE A 73 -1.21 2.70 21.15
N SER A 74 -0.67 2.28 19.98
CA SER A 74 0.21 1.14 19.90
C SER A 74 1.65 1.57 20.14
N THR A 75 2.33 0.84 21.01
CA THR A 75 3.75 1.08 21.33
C THR A 75 4.55 -0.15 20.91
N ILE A 76 5.44 0.03 19.96
CA ILE A 76 6.25 -1.05 19.39
C ILE A 76 7.75 -0.75 19.49
N PRO A 77 8.60 -1.77 19.66
CA PRO A 77 10.05 -1.60 19.56
C PRO A 77 10.46 -1.20 18.13
N PRO A 78 11.44 -0.30 17.95
CA PRO A 78 11.97 0.06 16.62
C PRO A 78 12.43 -1.15 15.81
N TYR A 79 12.98 -2.15 16.47
CA TYR A 79 13.43 -3.39 15.86
C TYR A 79 12.29 -4.12 15.09
N THR A 80 11.06 -4.03 15.54
CA THR A 80 9.91 -4.64 14.85
C THR A 80 9.74 -4.06 13.45
N LEU A 81 9.93 -2.75 13.27
CA LEU A 81 9.83 -2.09 11.97
C LEU A 81 11.00 -2.41 11.04
N VAL A 82 12.18 -2.73 11.60
CA VAL A 82 13.36 -3.11 10.79
C VAL A 82 13.34 -4.58 10.41
N SER A 83 12.85 -5.44 11.29
CA SER A 83 12.85 -6.91 11.10
C SER A 83 11.61 -7.45 10.39
N SER A 84 10.54 -6.68 10.31
CA SER A 84 9.26 -7.09 9.73
C SER A 84 8.86 -6.19 8.58
N THR A 85 8.00 -6.69 7.70
CA THR A 85 7.41 -5.87 6.66
C THR A 85 6.33 -4.96 7.27
N PHE A 86 6.29 -3.70 6.86
CA PHE A 86 5.21 -2.78 7.15
C PHE A 86 4.90 -1.93 5.91
N GLN A 87 3.72 -1.33 5.87
CA GLN A 87 3.32 -0.40 4.82
C GLN A 87 3.44 1.03 5.32
N ASN A 88 4.19 1.88 4.62
CA ASN A 88 4.23 3.32 4.84
C ASN A 88 3.42 4.02 3.74
N TRP A 89 2.37 4.71 4.14
CA TRP A 89 1.43 5.38 3.22
C TRP A 89 1.90 6.78 2.80
N ARG A 90 3.09 7.21 3.21
CA ARG A 90 3.69 8.51 2.82
C ARG A 90 3.70 8.68 1.31
N GLY A 91 4.12 7.65 0.56
CA GLY A 91 4.16 7.69 -0.90
C GLY A 91 2.78 7.96 -1.52
N MET A 92 1.72 7.36 -0.99
CA MET A 92 0.35 7.61 -1.44
C MET A 92 -0.06 9.08 -1.18
N THR A 93 0.24 9.61 0.00
CA THR A 93 -0.08 11.01 0.34
C THR A 93 0.68 11.99 -0.55
N GLN A 94 1.94 11.68 -0.87
CA GLN A 94 2.79 12.53 -1.73
C GLN A 94 2.43 12.43 -3.21
N SER A 95 1.90 11.30 -3.68
CA SER A 95 1.52 11.11 -5.10
C SER A 95 0.24 11.86 -5.49
N GLY A 96 -0.47 12.49 -4.53
CA GLY A 96 -1.70 13.23 -4.81
C GLY A 96 -2.90 12.36 -5.17
N GLY A 97 -2.79 11.03 -5.04
CA GLY A 97 -3.88 10.10 -5.35
C GLY A 97 -3.89 8.86 -4.48
N ARG A 98 -5.08 8.33 -4.22
CA ARG A 98 -5.28 7.07 -3.53
C ARG A 98 -5.75 6.00 -4.52
N ARG A 99 -5.09 4.84 -4.53
CA ARG A 99 -5.57 3.70 -5.30
C ARG A 99 -6.94 3.24 -4.76
N VAL A 100 -7.92 3.19 -5.65
CA VAL A 100 -9.24 2.60 -5.40
C VAL A 100 -9.38 1.37 -6.30
N MET A 101 -9.71 0.23 -5.73
CA MET A 101 -10.01 -0.98 -6.48
C MET A 101 -11.48 -1.32 -6.28
N LYS A 102 -12.22 -1.42 -7.39
CA LYS A 102 -13.63 -1.81 -7.42
C LYS A 102 -13.84 -2.92 -8.42
N ASN A 103 -14.60 -3.92 -8.03
CA ASN A 103 -14.98 -5.03 -8.89
C ASN A 103 -16.46 -4.87 -9.26
N ILE A 104 -16.78 -5.07 -10.54
CA ILE A 104 -18.15 -5.12 -11.06
C ILE A 104 -18.37 -6.54 -11.53
N THR A 105 -19.36 -7.20 -10.95
CA THR A 105 -19.74 -8.55 -11.37
C THR A 105 -20.74 -8.46 -12.51
N LEU A 106 -20.42 -9.11 -13.62
CA LEU A 106 -21.30 -9.21 -14.78
C LEU A 106 -21.90 -10.61 -14.87
N ASP A 107 -23.17 -10.69 -15.27
CA ASP A 107 -23.80 -11.96 -15.58
C ASP A 107 -23.30 -12.46 -16.94
N LEU A 108 -22.58 -13.58 -16.92
CA LEU A 108 -22.01 -14.19 -18.13
C LEU A 108 -23.06 -14.60 -19.15
N THR A 109 -24.30 -14.85 -18.75
CA THR A 109 -25.38 -15.20 -19.68
C THR A 109 -25.80 -14.04 -20.57
N THR A 110 -25.47 -12.81 -20.18
CA THR A 110 -25.75 -11.58 -20.94
C THR A 110 -24.64 -11.21 -21.93
N LEU A 111 -23.53 -11.94 -21.92
CA LEU A 111 -22.41 -11.70 -22.84
C LEU A 111 -22.80 -12.10 -24.27
N GLN A 112 -22.68 -11.15 -25.19
CA GLN A 112 -22.96 -11.38 -26.61
C GLN A 112 -22.07 -10.49 -27.49
N PHE A 113 -21.89 -10.87 -28.73
CA PHE A 113 -21.29 -10.00 -29.72
C PHE A 113 -22.24 -8.86 -30.09
N CYS A 114 -21.70 -7.67 -30.23
CA CYS A 114 -22.48 -6.49 -30.60
C CYS A 114 -22.87 -6.54 -32.06
N THR A 115 -24.15 -6.35 -32.36
CA THR A 115 -24.62 -6.10 -33.72
C THR A 115 -24.34 -4.65 -34.13
N PRO A 116 -24.32 -4.33 -35.44
CA PRO A 116 -24.19 -2.95 -35.91
C PRO A 116 -25.24 -2.01 -35.30
N GLU A 117 -26.49 -2.50 -35.18
CA GLU A 117 -27.61 -1.73 -34.61
C GLU A 117 -27.40 -1.43 -33.12
N MET A 118 -26.79 -2.35 -32.38
CA MET A 118 -26.44 -2.15 -30.97
C MET A 118 -25.37 -1.08 -30.84
N LEU A 119 -24.32 -1.12 -31.68
CA LEU A 119 -23.26 -0.12 -31.68
C LEU A 119 -23.81 1.27 -32.03
N ASP A 120 -24.69 1.37 -33.04
CA ASP A 120 -25.32 2.62 -33.43
C ASP A 120 -26.23 3.18 -32.32
N ARG A 121 -26.93 2.32 -31.61
CA ARG A 121 -27.69 2.72 -30.43
C ARG A 121 -26.80 3.27 -29.33
N TYR A 122 -25.69 2.60 -29.01
CA TYR A 122 -24.76 3.08 -27.99
C TYR A 122 -24.15 4.44 -28.34
N ARG A 123 -23.82 4.68 -29.62
CA ARG A 123 -23.32 5.97 -30.09
C ARG A 123 -24.37 7.09 -29.96
N LYS A 124 -25.65 6.78 -30.19
CA LYS A 124 -26.75 7.75 -30.11
C LYS A 124 -27.17 8.06 -28.67
N GLU A 125 -27.25 7.03 -27.82
CA GLU A 125 -27.78 7.14 -26.47
C GLU A 125 -26.72 7.53 -25.43
N ILE A 126 -25.43 7.21 -25.68
CA ILE A 126 -24.36 7.43 -24.73
C ILE A 126 -23.37 8.46 -25.28
N PRO A 127 -23.42 9.73 -24.82
CA PRO A 127 -22.55 10.79 -25.35
C PRO A 127 -21.04 10.45 -25.35
N LEU A 128 -20.58 9.76 -24.31
CA LEU A 128 -19.17 9.32 -24.19
C LEU A 128 -18.77 8.26 -25.23
N MET A 129 -19.73 7.66 -25.92
CA MET A 129 -19.51 6.63 -26.95
C MET A 129 -19.81 7.13 -28.37
N ALA A 130 -20.13 8.41 -28.56
CA ALA A 130 -20.55 8.96 -29.84
C ALA A 130 -19.54 8.74 -30.98
N ASP A 131 -18.24 8.77 -30.66
CA ASP A 131 -17.13 8.56 -31.59
C ASP A 131 -16.51 7.16 -31.52
N TYR A 132 -17.13 6.24 -30.76
CA TYR A 132 -16.61 4.88 -30.60
C TYR A 132 -16.64 4.11 -31.93
N GLN A 133 -15.49 3.58 -32.29
CA GLN A 133 -15.34 2.64 -33.42
C GLN A 133 -14.58 1.40 -32.92
N PRO A 134 -15.09 0.20 -33.16
CA PRO A 134 -14.33 -1.02 -32.88
C PRO A 134 -13.11 -1.10 -33.81
N GLU A 135 -12.11 -1.88 -33.39
CA GLU A 135 -10.94 -2.17 -34.23
C GLU A 135 -11.38 -2.82 -35.55
N GLU A 136 -10.67 -2.48 -36.62
CA GLU A 136 -11.00 -2.96 -37.96
C GLU A 136 -10.94 -4.50 -38.02
N GLY A 137 -12.04 -5.11 -38.48
CA GLY A 137 -12.15 -6.57 -38.57
C GLY A 137 -12.51 -7.29 -37.25
N VAL A 138 -12.72 -6.55 -36.14
CA VAL A 138 -13.09 -7.13 -34.85
C VAL A 138 -14.55 -6.82 -34.52
N VAL A 139 -15.33 -7.85 -34.23
CA VAL A 139 -16.68 -7.67 -33.69
C VAL A 139 -16.57 -7.68 -32.15
N PRO A 140 -16.78 -6.54 -31.47
CA PRO A 140 -16.62 -6.48 -30.03
C PRO A 140 -17.79 -7.16 -29.30
N THR A 141 -17.53 -7.66 -28.11
CA THR A 141 -18.59 -8.05 -27.19
C THR A 141 -19.14 -6.82 -26.44
N ASN A 142 -20.35 -6.95 -25.93
CA ASN A 142 -20.95 -5.90 -25.11
C ASN A 142 -20.11 -5.56 -23.86
N SER A 143 -19.41 -6.53 -23.27
CA SER A 143 -18.49 -6.29 -22.15
C SER A 143 -17.25 -5.48 -22.56
N GLN A 144 -16.70 -5.70 -23.75
CA GLN A 144 -15.58 -4.91 -24.27
C GLN A 144 -16.00 -3.45 -24.50
N VAL A 145 -17.19 -3.24 -25.06
CA VAL A 145 -17.76 -1.90 -25.24
C VAL A 145 -17.99 -1.24 -23.88
N TYR A 146 -18.51 -1.98 -22.90
CA TYR A 146 -18.72 -1.49 -21.55
C TYR A 146 -17.41 -1.09 -20.85
N ARG A 147 -16.35 -1.86 -21.05
CA ARG A 147 -15.01 -1.52 -20.54
C ARG A 147 -14.53 -0.17 -21.07
N VAL A 148 -14.64 0.06 -22.39
CA VAL A 148 -14.27 1.35 -23.01
C VAL A 148 -15.13 2.49 -22.46
N TYR A 149 -16.44 2.24 -22.24
CA TYR A 149 -17.31 3.22 -21.61
C TYR A 149 -16.86 3.59 -20.20
N ILE A 150 -16.52 2.59 -19.36
CA ILE A 150 -16.03 2.83 -18.00
C ILE A 150 -14.74 3.66 -18.03
N GLU A 151 -13.81 3.35 -18.91
CA GLU A 151 -12.56 4.08 -19.07
C GLU A 151 -12.82 5.55 -19.38
N ARG A 152 -13.62 5.83 -20.40
CA ARG A 152 -13.98 7.19 -20.80
C ARG A 152 -14.75 7.93 -19.71
N TYR A 153 -15.64 7.24 -19.02
CA TYR A 153 -16.38 7.80 -17.90
C TYR A 153 -15.47 8.20 -16.74
N LEU A 154 -14.57 7.31 -16.34
CA LEU A 154 -13.61 7.62 -15.27
C LEU A 154 -12.65 8.73 -15.66
N CYS A 155 -12.19 8.77 -16.90
CA CYS A 155 -11.38 9.88 -17.42
C CYS A 155 -12.13 11.22 -17.45
N SER A 156 -13.45 11.22 -17.55
CA SER A 156 -14.26 12.44 -17.53
C SER A 156 -14.51 13.00 -16.12
N LEU A 157 -14.23 12.22 -15.07
CA LEU A 157 -14.47 12.63 -13.69
C LEU A 157 -13.30 13.46 -13.13
N PRO A 158 -13.58 14.66 -12.60
CA PRO A 158 -12.54 15.53 -12.04
C PRO A 158 -11.88 14.98 -10.76
N VAL A 159 -12.51 13.99 -10.12
CA VAL A 159 -11.98 13.34 -8.90
C VAL A 159 -11.00 12.21 -9.19
N VAL A 160 -10.92 11.77 -10.45
CA VAL A 160 -9.96 10.74 -10.88
C VAL A 160 -8.67 11.43 -11.31
N ASN A 161 -7.58 11.10 -10.65
CA ASN A 161 -6.27 11.64 -11.00
C ASN A 161 -5.80 11.00 -12.32
N GLN A 162 -5.64 11.84 -13.36
CA GLN A 162 -5.25 11.41 -14.70
C GLN A 162 -3.74 11.18 -14.85
N ASP A 163 -2.94 11.66 -13.88
CA ASP A 163 -1.48 11.49 -13.88
C ASP A 163 -1.05 10.11 -13.32
N LEU A 164 -2.01 9.35 -12.79
CA LEU A 164 -1.78 8.02 -12.25
C LEU A 164 -2.44 6.93 -13.11
N ASP A 165 -1.90 5.72 -13.03
CA ASP A 165 -2.36 4.59 -13.84
C ASP A 165 -3.85 4.24 -13.57
N LEU A 166 -4.66 4.29 -14.62
CA LEU A 166 -6.02 3.77 -14.64
C LEU A 166 -6.01 2.38 -15.32
N ILE A 167 -6.25 1.34 -14.55
CA ILE A 167 -6.26 -0.04 -15.02
C ILE A 167 -7.68 -0.58 -14.98
N ILE A 168 -8.23 -0.91 -16.17
CA ILE A 168 -9.53 -1.54 -16.34
C ILE A 168 -9.33 -2.88 -17.05
N SER A 169 -9.49 -3.97 -16.33
CA SER A 169 -9.26 -5.35 -16.81
C SER A 169 -10.56 -6.14 -16.88
#